data_9124ce6f914fe32237d35919301a193b
#
_entry.id   9124ce6f914fe32237d35919301a193b
#
_cell.length_a   1.000
_cell.length_b   1.000
_cell.length_c   1.000
_cell.angle_alpha   90.00
_cell.angle_beta   90.00
_cell.angle_gamma   90.00
#
_symmetry.space_group_name_H-M   'P 1'
#
loop_
_entity.id
_entity.type
_entity.pdbx_description
1 polymer ?
#
loop_
_entity_poly.entity_id
_entity_poly.type
_entity_poly.pdbx_seq_one_letter_code
_entity_poly.pdbx_strand_id
1 'polypeptide(L)'
;MSRKSVAVLCVESSEITALAGERGVNNTFVFKGMHSVRYDGFADGQFFDPAGLKAAVFEALERMELSSGRGTKKVYVGVPGEFLQVVSKRHLISFQRKRKVLPTDIDFLYESGFSDEGRYGEFIRRGSIYFVTSDKRRIIDPVGMISDSLEGYVSYFFADTRFTELFRNILAEYGIRKVEFLPVSLAEALYLIPSEV
;
A
#
# COMPACT_ATOMS: atom_id res chain seq x y z
N MET A 1 11.01 19.30 -15.73
CA MET A 1 10.26 18.13 -15.27
C MET A 1 9.71 18.42 -13.88
N SER A 2 8.40 18.42 -13.71
CA SER A 2 7.79 18.61 -12.38
C SER A 2 8.15 17.41 -11.49
N ARG A 3 8.86 17.63 -10.38
CA ARG A 3 9.13 16.61 -9.38
C ARG A 3 7.79 16.13 -8.83
N LYS A 4 7.53 14.82 -8.89
CA LYS A 4 6.30 14.24 -8.34
C LYS A 4 6.36 14.38 -6.82
N SER A 5 5.52 15.25 -6.27
CA SER A 5 5.28 15.35 -4.83
C SER A 5 4.38 14.20 -4.38
N VAL A 6 4.68 13.64 -3.23
CA VAL A 6 3.93 12.56 -2.58
C VAL A 6 3.51 13.06 -1.20
N ALA A 7 2.23 12.89 -0.87
CA ALA A 7 1.73 13.08 0.48
C ALA A 7 1.26 11.74 1.05
N VAL A 8 1.58 11.50 2.31
CA VAL A 8 1.22 10.29 3.05
C VAL A 8 0.50 10.71 4.33
N LEU A 9 -0.57 10.01 4.65
CA LEU A 9 -1.28 10.10 5.92
C LEU A 9 -1.09 8.78 6.66
N CYS A 10 -0.34 8.81 7.74
CA CYS A 10 -0.19 7.68 8.65
C CYS A 10 -1.25 7.79 9.74
N VAL A 11 -1.98 6.70 9.93
CA VAL A 11 -3.06 6.59 10.91
C VAL A 11 -2.62 5.61 11.97
N GLU A 12 -2.39 6.09 13.18
CA GLU A 12 -2.02 5.28 14.34
C GLU A 12 -3.13 5.37 15.40
N SER A 13 -3.06 4.53 16.41
CA SER A 13 -4.07 4.47 17.47
C SER A 13 -4.20 5.75 18.30
N SER A 14 -3.13 6.53 18.41
CA SER A 14 -3.07 7.75 19.25
C SER A 14 -2.57 8.99 18.52
N GLU A 15 -2.25 8.87 17.24
CA GLU A 15 -1.66 9.96 16.45
C GLU A 15 -2.03 9.86 14.98
N ILE A 16 -2.26 11.01 14.36
CA ILE A 16 -2.43 11.17 12.92
C ILE A 16 -1.25 11.98 12.41
N THR A 17 -0.45 11.39 11.51
CA THR A 17 0.73 12.06 10.94
C THR A 17 0.55 12.28 9.45
N ALA A 18 0.64 13.53 9.01
CA ALA A 18 0.72 13.90 7.60
C ALA A 18 2.15 14.23 7.21
N LEU A 19 2.61 13.68 6.07
CA LEU A 19 3.97 13.82 5.59
C LEU A 19 3.97 14.14 4.09
N ALA A 20 4.76 15.13 3.69
CA ALA A 20 5.01 15.46 2.29
C ALA A 20 6.46 15.25 1.91
N GLY A 21 6.69 14.73 0.70
CA GLY A 21 8.02 14.55 0.18
C GLY A 21 8.08 14.54 -1.34
N GLU A 22 9.27 14.53 -1.87
CA GLU A 22 9.56 14.48 -3.30
C GLU A 22 10.62 13.42 -3.58
N ARG A 23 10.55 12.81 -4.77
CA ARG A 23 11.63 11.97 -5.25
C ARG A 23 12.83 12.84 -5.61
N GLY A 24 13.91 12.67 -4.87
CA GLY A 24 15.18 13.34 -5.12
C GLY A 24 16.02 12.67 -6.21
N VAL A 25 17.25 13.11 -6.35
CA VAL A 25 18.25 12.50 -7.24
C VAL A 25 18.63 11.12 -6.68
N ASN A 26 18.92 10.16 -7.55
CA ASN A 26 19.32 8.79 -7.17
C ASN A 26 18.27 8.03 -6.32
N ASN A 27 16.98 8.23 -6.60
CA ASN A 27 15.89 7.58 -5.86
C ASN A 27 15.82 7.94 -4.36
N THR A 28 16.51 8.95 -3.92
CA THR A 28 16.38 9.44 -2.53
C THR A 28 15.01 10.06 -2.31
N PHE A 29 14.52 9.99 -1.08
CA PHE A 29 13.30 10.68 -0.66
C PHE A 29 13.69 11.98 0.05
N VAL A 30 13.13 13.10 -0.41
CA VAL A 30 13.39 14.42 0.17
C VAL A 30 12.15 14.87 0.94
N PHE A 31 12.25 14.94 2.26
CA PHE A 31 11.20 15.46 3.12
C PHE A 31 10.96 16.95 2.84
N LYS A 32 9.68 17.33 2.77
CA LYS A 32 9.24 18.71 2.54
C LYS A 32 8.42 19.29 3.68
N GLY A 33 7.69 18.44 4.37
CA GLY A 33 6.90 18.84 5.52
C GLY A 33 6.34 17.61 6.23
N MET A 34 6.15 17.74 7.53
CA MET A 34 5.54 16.71 8.37
C MET A 34 4.86 17.39 9.56
N HIS A 35 3.70 16.88 9.93
CA HIS A 35 3.04 17.26 11.15
C HIS A 35 2.24 16.11 11.74
N SER A 36 2.32 15.98 13.05
CA SER A 36 1.61 14.96 13.83
C SER A 36 0.62 15.62 14.78
N VAL A 37 -0.57 15.04 14.89
CA VAL A 37 -1.64 15.49 15.79
C VAL A 37 -2.09 14.33 16.64
N ARG A 38 -2.12 14.51 17.96
CA ARG A 38 -2.66 13.51 18.89
C ARG A 38 -4.16 13.33 18.70
N TYR A 39 -4.60 12.10 18.79
CA TYR A 39 -5.98 11.71 18.66
C TYR A 39 -6.29 10.52 19.58
N ASP A 40 -7.22 10.72 20.52
CA ASP A 40 -7.55 9.72 21.54
C ASP A 40 -8.86 8.98 21.27
N GLY A 41 -9.45 9.16 20.08
CA GLY A 41 -10.76 8.61 19.70
C GLY A 41 -10.72 7.22 19.08
N PHE A 42 -9.67 6.41 19.34
CA PHE A 42 -9.53 5.06 18.81
C PHE A 42 -9.41 4.04 19.96
N ALA A 43 -10.26 3.02 19.95
CA ALA A 43 -10.16 1.88 20.85
C ALA A 43 -10.82 0.64 20.20
N ASP A 44 -10.35 -0.54 20.54
CA ASP A 44 -10.91 -1.83 20.13
C ASP A 44 -11.14 -1.94 18.59
N GLY A 45 -10.20 -1.42 17.79
CA GLY A 45 -10.31 -1.43 16.34
C GLY A 45 -11.41 -0.52 15.77
N GLN A 46 -11.84 0.51 16.50
CA GLN A 46 -12.89 1.43 16.07
C GLN A 46 -12.55 2.88 16.40
N PHE A 47 -12.97 3.78 15.51
CA PHE A 47 -12.93 5.22 15.73
C PHE A 47 -14.27 5.63 16.38
N PHE A 48 -14.27 5.88 17.69
CA PHE A 48 -15.48 6.27 18.43
C PHE A 48 -15.71 7.78 18.46
N ASP A 49 -14.73 8.59 18.04
CA ASP A 49 -14.87 10.04 17.85
C ASP A 49 -14.54 10.45 16.40
N PRO A 50 -15.48 10.28 15.46
CA PRO A 50 -15.27 10.66 14.05
C PRO A 50 -15.04 12.16 13.85
N ALA A 51 -15.60 13.01 14.72
CA ALA A 51 -15.43 14.46 14.63
C ALA A 51 -14.02 14.87 15.01
N GLY A 52 -13.49 14.33 16.12
CA GLY A 52 -12.10 14.53 16.54
C GLY A 52 -11.12 13.95 15.53
N LEU A 53 -11.39 12.78 14.95
CA LEU A 53 -10.57 12.20 13.88
C LEU A 53 -10.47 13.15 12.68
N LYS A 54 -11.61 13.66 12.21
CA LYS A 54 -11.66 14.61 11.10
C LYS A 54 -10.86 15.87 11.41
N ALA A 55 -11.02 16.42 12.61
CA ALA A 55 -10.27 17.61 13.04
C ALA A 55 -8.75 17.34 13.05
N ALA A 56 -8.31 16.20 13.60
CA ALA A 56 -6.92 15.80 13.62
C ALA A 56 -6.33 15.61 12.21
N VAL A 57 -7.06 14.96 11.31
CA VAL A 57 -6.65 14.79 9.91
C VAL A 57 -6.51 16.15 9.21
N PHE A 58 -7.45 17.06 9.40
CA PHE A 58 -7.41 18.39 8.80
C PHE A 58 -6.22 19.20 9.30
N GLU A 59 -6.02 19.23 10.63
CA GLU A 59 -4.89 19.95 11.22
C GLU A 59 -3.55 19.37 10.74
N ALA A 60 -3.40 18.04 10.71
CA ALA A 60 -2.17 17.40 10.25
C ALA A 60 -1.86 17.78 8.79
N LEU A 61 -2.86 17.75 7.91
CA LEU A 61 -2.70 18.12 6.49
C LEU A 61 -2.40 19.61 6.31
N GLU A 62 -3.14 20.49 6.97
CA GLU A 62 -2.91 21.96 6.88
C GLU A 62 -1.50 22.35 7.32
N ARG A 63 -1.05 21.82 8.47
CA ARG A 63 0.29 22.10 9.00
C ARG A 63 1.40 21.53 8.11
N MET A 64 1.18 20.32 7.57
CA MET A 64 2.11 19.72 6.61
C MET A 64 2.17 20.54 5.31
N GLU A 65 1.02 21.01 4.78
CA GLU A 65 0.97 21.84 3.59
C GLU A 65 1.66 23.20 3.79
N LEU A 66 1.45 23.84 4.94
CA LEU A 66 2.15 25.07 5.33
C LEU A 66 3.67 24.87 5.35
N SER A 67 4.15 23.80 5.95
CA SER A 67 5.59 23.51 6.03
C SER A 67 6.20 23.10 4.69
N SER A 68 5.44 22.41 3.84
CA SER A 68 5.90 22.00 2.49
C SER A 68 5.78 23.10 1.43
N GLY A 69 4.99 24.14 1.70
CA GLY A 69 4.68 25.24 0.76
C GLY A 69 3.82 24.80 -0.42
N ARG A 70 3.08 23.68 -0.34
CA ARG A 70 2.27 23.15 -1.44
C ARG A 70 1.00 22.47 -0.94
N GLY A 71 -0.10 22.70 -1.66
CA GLY A 71 -1.36 21.99 -1.46
C GLY A 71 -1.32 20.55 -1.99
N THR A 72 -2.04 19.67 -1.33
CA THR A 72 -2.10 18.23 -1.61
C THR A 72 -3.27 17.89 -2.53
N LYS A 73 -2.99 17.24 -3.66
CA LYS A 73 -4.02 16.79 -4.62
C LYS A 73 -4.26 15.28 -4.56
N LYS A 74 -3.28 14.53 -4.05
CA LYS A 74 -3.30 13.08 -3.93
C LYS A 74 -2.61 12.71 -2.62
N VAL A 75 -3.21 11.79 -1.88
CA VAL A 75 -2.65 11.27 -0.64
C VAL A 75 -2.63 9.74 -0.66
N TYR A 76 -1.60 9.18 -0.07
CA TYR A 76 -1.51 7.77 0.28
C TYR A 76 -1.85 7.62 1.76
N VAL A 77 -2.86 6.83 2.06
CA VAL A 77 -3.29 6.56 3.45
C VAL A 77 -2.74 5.21 3.87
N GLY A 78 -1.95 5.22 4.94
CA GLY A 78 -1.47 4.00 5.58
C GLY A 78 -2.61 3.27 6.28
N VAL A 79 -2.83 2.00 5.93
CA VAL A 79 -3.82 1.13 6.58
C VAL A 79 -3.11 0.35 7.68
N PRO A 80 -3.44 0.60 8.96
CA PRO A 80 -2.87 -0.15 10.07
C PRO A 80 -3.35 -1.61 10.12
N GLY A 81 -2.62 -2.45 10.86
CA GLY A 81 -2.86 -3.88 10.91
C GLY A 81 -4.27 -4.27 11.34
N GLU A 82 -4.89 -3.50 12.22
CA GLU A 82 -6.24 -3.72 12.75
C GLU A 82 -7.33 -3.65 11.67
N PHE A 83 -7.08 -2.88 10.59
CA PHE A 83 -7.99 -2.71 9.45
C PHE A 83 -7.51 -3.46 8.21
N LEU A 84 -6.51 -4.34 8.35
CA LEU A 84 -5.87 -5.02 7.24
C LEU A 84 -6.11 -6.53 7.31
N GLN A 85 -6.60 -7.12 6.23
CA GLN A 85 -6.65 -8.56 6.04
C GLN A 85 -5.71 -8.98 4.92
N VAL A 86 -4.91 -10.00 5.19
CA VAL A 86 -3.96 -10.57 4.23
C VAL A 86 -4.34 -11.99 3.91
N VAL A 87 -4.52 -12.27 2.63
CA VAL A 87 -4.82 -13.61 2.13
C VAL A 87 -3.69 -14.05 1.22
N SER A 88 -2.99 -15.13 1.59
CA SER A 88 -1.92 -15.69 0.77
C SER A 88 -2.42 -16.90 0.00
N LYS A 89 -2.14 -16.93 -1.30
CA LYS A 89 -2.55 -17.98 -2.22
C LYS A 89 -1.36 -18.48 -3.04
N ARG A 90 -1.44 -19.74 -3.40
CA ARG A 90 -0.53 -20.39 -4.33
C ARG A 90 -1.20 -20.51 -5.69
N HIS A 91 -0.53 -20.03 -6.73
CA HIS A 91 -1.01 -20.10 -8.11
C HIS A 91 0.03 -20.78 -8.99
N LEU A 92 -0.42 -21.58 -9.94
CA LEU A 92 0.42 -22.30 -10.89
C LEU A 92 -0.06 -22.00 -12.30
N ILE A 93 0.87 -21.59 -13.14
CA ILE A 93 0.68 -21.53 -14.58
C ILE A 93 1.65 -22.49 -15.27
N SER A 94 1.18 -23.16 -16.32
CA SER A 94 1.98 -24.07 -17.13
C SER A 94 2.13 -23.53 -18.54
N PHE A 95 3.33 -23.64 -19.10
CA PHE A 95 3.64 -23.26 -20.46
C PHE A 95 3.62 -24.50 -21.34
N GLN A 96 3.19 -24.37 -22.60
CA GLN A 96 3.17 -25.49 -23.55
C GLN A 96 4.58 -26.07 -23.84
N ARG A 97 5.61 -25.24 -23.66
CA ARG A 97 7.03 -25.60 -23.84
C ARG A 97 7.90 -24.73 -22.93
N LYS A 98 9.10 -25.22 -22.65
CA LYS A 98 10.11 -24.41 -21.95
C LYS A 98 10.40 -23.13 -22.72
N ARG A 99 10.23 -22.00 -22.06
CA ARG A 99 10.50 -20.67 -22.57
C ARG A 99 10.87 -19.71 -21.46
N LYS A 100 11.34 -18.52 -21.83
CA LYS A 100 11.57 -17.46 -20.87
C LYS A 100 10.24 -17.00 -20.24
N VAL A 101 10.25 -16.82 -18.93
CA VAL A 101 9.18 -16.17 -18.18
C VAL A 101 9.17 -14.69 -18.54
N LEU A 102 8.00 -14.15 -18.85
CA LEU A 102 7.78 -12.76 -19.22
C LEU A 102 7.07 -12.01 -18.08
N PRO A 103 7.18 -10.67 -18.01
CA PRO A 103 6.39 -9.88 -17.05
C PRO A 103 4.89 -10.15 -17.14
N THR A 104 4.36 -10.35 -18.37
CA THR A 104 2.95 -10.68 -18.62
C THR A 104 2.51 -12.02 -18.03
N ASP A 105 3.44 -12.96 -17.82
CA ASP A 105 3.12 -14.24 -17.18
C ASP A 105 2.88 -14.03 -15.67
N ILE A 106 3.62 -13.11 -15.07
CA ILE A 106 3.42 -12.74 -13.67
C ILE A 106 2.09 -12.01 -13.50
N ASP A 107 1.76 -11.07 -14.40
CA ASP A 107 0.47 -10.39 -14.39
C ASP A 107 -0.68 -11.38 -14.52
N PHE A 108 -0.58 -12.33 -15.47
CA PHE A 108 -1.56 -13.39 -15.66
C PHE A 108 -1.69 -14.29 -14.42
N LEU A 109 -0.57 -14.67 -13.80
CA LEU A 109 -0.56 -15.46 -12.55
C LEU A 109 -1.27 -14.71 -11.42
N TYR A 110 -1.09 -13.41 -11.33
CA TYR A 110 -1.78 -12.58 -10.35
C TYR A 110 -3.28 -12.48 -10.60
N GLU A 111 -3.70 -12.39 -11.86
CA GLU A 111 -5.10 -12.20 -12.25
C GLU A 111 -5.90 -13.50 -12.23
N SER A 112 -5.28 -14.61 -12.64
CA SER A 112 -5.95 -15.91 -12.73
C SER A 112 -6.23 -16.57 -11.39
N GLY A 113 -5.61 -16.10 -10.35
CA GLY A 113 -5.53 -16.84 -9.10
C GLY A 113 -6.49 -16.42 -8.00
N PHE A 114 -7.12 -15.26 -8.09
CA PHE A 114 -7.94 -14.78 -6.99
C PHE A 114 -9.18 -14.01 -7.48
N SER A 115 -10.36 -14.59 -7.26
CA SER A 115 -11.62 -13.86 -7.28
C SER A 115 -12.00 -13.54 -5.84
N ASP A 116 -12.04 -12.27 -5.50
CA ASP A 116 -12.64 -11.80 -4.26
C ASP A 116 -14.12 -11.47 -4.54
N GLU A 117 -15.01 -12.16 -3.85
CA GLU A 117 -16.44 -11.89 -3.90
C GLU A 117 -16.86 -10.82 -2.87
N GLY A 118 -15.95 -9.91 -2.50
CA GLY A 118 -16.17 -8.89 -1.48
C GLY A 118 -16.12 -9.42 -0.03
N ARG A 119 -15.62 -10.64 0.17
CA ARG A 119 -15.56 -11.30 1.48
C ARG A 119 -14.53 -10.68 2.41
N TYR A 120 -13.47 -10.11 1.86
CA TYR A 120 -12.28 -9.68 2.62
C TYR A 120 -12.17 -8.16 2.79
N GLY A 121 -13.11 -7.40 2.22
CA GLY A 121 -13.07 -5.94 2.19
C GLY A 121 -12.57 -5.37 0.86
N GLU A 122 -12.04 -4.17 0.87
CA GLU A 122 -11.53 -3.52 -0.34
C GLU A 122 -10.13 -4.00 -0.67
N PHE A 123 -9.95 -4.55 -1.88
CA PHE A 123 -8.61 -4.89 -2.37
C PHE A 123 -7.77 -3.64 -2.57
N ILE A 124 -6.60 -3.58 -1.92
CA ILE A 124 -5.69 -2.42 -1.99
C ILE A 124 -4.35 -2.73 -2.63
N ARG A 125 -3.84 -3.96 -2.47
CA ARG A 125 -2.53 -4.33 -3.02
C ARG A 125 -2.36 -5.84 -3.14
N ARG A 126 -1.46 -6.25 -4.03
CA ARG A 126 -0.93 -7.61 -4.13
C ARG A 126 0.59 -7.57 -4.20
N GLY A 127 1.24 -8.65 -3.76
CA GLY A 127 2.68 -8.81 -3.86
C GLY A 127 3.07 -10.28 -3.85
N SER A 128 4.07 -10.65 -4.62
CA SER A 128 4.66 -11.98 -4.55
C SER A 128 5.53 -12.11 -3.30
N ILE A 129 5.45 -13.27 -2.66
CA ILE A 129 6.38 -13.65 -1.60
C ILE A 129 7.62 -14.27 -2.26
N TYR A 130 7.41 -15.25 -3.13
CA TYR A 130 8.42 -15.86 -4.00
C TYR A 130 7.74 -16.62 -5.15
N PHE A 131 8.54 -17.00 -6.12
CA PHE A 131 8.14 -17.88 -7.20
C PHE A 131 8.93 -19.19 -7.17
N VAL A 132 8.38 -20.24 -7.78
CA VAL A 132 9.04 -21.54 -7.96
C VAL A 132 8.97 -21.90 -9.44
N THR A 133 10.12 -22.19 -10.03
CA THR A 133 10.25 -22.66 -11.41
C THR A 133 10.19 -24.20 -11.46
N SER A 134 10.11 -24.77 -12.67
CA SER A 134 10.01 -26.22 -12.87
C SER A 134 11.16 -27.03 -12.29
N ASP A 135 12.34 -26.43 -12.09
CA ASP A 135 13.49 -27.02 -11.42
C ASP A 135 13.47 -26.89 -9.89
N LYS A 136 12.32 -26.48 -9.33
CA LYS A 136 12.06 -26.35 -7.88
C LYS A 136 12.86 -25.25 -7.17
N ARG A 137 13.50 -24.35 -7.90
CA ARG A 137 14.18 -23.20 -7.29
C ARG A 137 13.16 -22.14 -6.85
N ARG A 138 13.39 -21.61 -5.64
CA ARG A 138 12.67 -20.43 -5.12
C ARG A 138 13.41 -19.18 -5.56
N ILE A 139 12.68 -18.23 -6.11
CA ILE A 139 13.24 -16.99 -6.65
C ILE A 139 12.28 -15.83 -6.38
N ILE A 140 12.82 -14.64 -6.25
CA ILE A 140 12.03 -13.42 -6.04
C ILE A 140 11.61 -12.82 -7.38
N ASP A 141 12.51 -12.77 -8.35
CA ASP A 141 12.23 -12.30 -9.71
C ASP A 141 12.46 -13.42 -10.74
N PRO A 142 11.40 -14.02 -11.29
CA PRO A 142 11.51 -15.08 -12.29
C PRO A 142 11.67 -14.57 -13.73
N VAL A 143 11.58 -13.26 -13.98
CA VAL A 143 11.61 -12.71 -15.34
C VAL A 143 12.91 -13.07 -16.06
N GLY A 144 12.79 -13.60 -17.29
CA GLY A 144 13.92 -14.03 -18.10
C GLY A 144 14.43 -15.45 -17.82
N MET A 145 14.00 -16.11 -16.74
CA MET A 145 14.34 -17.51 -16.46
C MET A 145 13.61 -18.46 -17.42
N ILE A 146 14.26 -19.56 -17.78
CA ILE A 146 13.68 -20.58 -18.67
C ILE A 146 12.96 -21.62 -17.81
N SER A 147 11.65 -21.76 -18.04
CA SER A 147 10.81 -22.74 -17.34
C SER A 147 9.67 -23.22 -18.23
N ASP A 148 9.08 -24.36 -17.89
CA ASP A 148 7.81 -24.86 -18.47
C ASP A 148 6.62 -24.65 -17.52
N SER A 149 6.88 -24.19 -16.30
CA SER A 149 5.86 -23.82 -15.33
C SER A 149 6.36 -22.73 -14.40
N LEU A 150 5.43 -21.93 -13.90
CA LEU A 150 5.70 -20.93 -12.89
C LEU A 150 4.65 -21.03 -11.78
N GLU A 151 5.11 -21.30 -10.58
CA GLU A 151 4.29 -21.28 -9.39
C GLU A 151 4.59 -20.02 -8.60
N GLY A 152 3.58 -19.26 -8.21
CA GLY A 152 3.72 -18.05 -7.41
C GLY A 152 3.00 -18.16 -6.07
N TYR A 153 3.68 -17.74 -5.01
CA TYR A 153 3.07 -17.52 -3.71
C TYR A 153 2.80 -16.03 -3.56
N VAL A 154 1.52 -15.67 -3.56
CA VAL A 154 1.06 -14.29 -3.66
C VAL A 154 0.24 -13.92 -2.43
N SER A 155 0.54 -12.77 -1.85
CA SER A 155 -0.28 -12.13 -0.82
C SER A 155 -1.15 -11.06 -1.42
N TYR A 156 -2.42 -11.08 -1.05
CA TYR A 156 -3.45 -10.10 -1.39
C TYR A 156 -3.83 -9.35 -0.13
N PHE A 157 -3.77 -8.03 -0.19
CA PHE A 157 -4.02 -7.14 0.94
C PHE A 157 -5.38 -6.47 0.74
N PHE A 158 -6.23 -6.58 1.76
CA PHE A 158 -7.58 -6.01 1.78
C PHE A 158 -7.69 -5.08 2.98
N ALA A 159 -8.28 -3.92 2.77
CA ALA A 159 -8.61 -3.00 3.85
C ALA A 159 -10.08 -3.14 4.25
N ASP A 160 -10.38 -2.94 5.52
CA ASP A 160 -11.77 -2.83 5.98
C ASP A 160 -12.47 -1.68 5.23
N THR A 161 -13.59 -2.00 4.59
CA THR A 161 -14.35 -1.04 3.77
C THR A 161 -14.79 0.17 4.58
N ARG A 162 -15.14 -0.01 5.87
CA ARG A 162 -15.51 1.10 6.75
C ARG A 162 -14.34 2.07 6.96
N PHE A 163 -13.11 1.55 7.08
CA PHE A 163 -11.91 2.38 7.17
C PHE A 163 -11.69 3.18 5.89
N THR A 164 -11.74 2.52 4.73
CA THR A 164 -11.47 3.19 3.45
C THR A 164 -12.54 4.23 3.11
N GLU A 165 -13.81 3.95 3.37
CA GLU A 165 -14.91 4.90 3.18
C GLU A 165 -14.81 6.10 4.13
N LEU A 166 -14.51 5.87 5.41
CA LEU A 166 -14.32 6.93 6.39
C LEU A 166 -13.25 7.92 5.96
N PHE A 167 -12.06 7.43 5.61
CA PHE A 167 -10.96 8.30 5.19
C PHE A 167 -11.19 8.95 3.83
N ARG A 168 -11.86 8.29 2.88
CA ARG A 168 -12.28 8.95 1.63
C ARG A 168 -13.21 10.12 1.88
N ASN A 169 -14.19 9.94 2.77
CA ASN A 169 -15.15 10.99 3.10
C ASN A 169 -14.46 12.18 3.79
N ILE A 170 -13.63 11.94 4.80
CA ILE A 170 -12.87 12.98 5.49
C ILE A 170 -11.98 13.75 4.48
N LEU A 171 -11.24 13.03 3.65
CA LEU A 171 -10.33 13.64 2.68
C LEU A 171 -11.06 14.37 1.55
N ALA A 172 -12.24 13.89 1.14
CA ALA A 172 -13.08 14.58 0.16
C ALA A 172 -13.61 15.92 0.70
N GLU A 173 -13.99 15.97 1.98
CA GLU A 173 -14.38 17.22 2.66
C GLU A 173 -13.19 18.21 2.77
N TYR A 174 -11.98 17.71 2.95
CA TYR A 174 -10.76 18.53 2.91
C TYR A 174 -10.43 19.05 1.51
N GLY A 175 -11.01 18.43 0.45
CA GLY A 175 -10.75 18.78 -0.95
C GLY A 175 -9.84 17.83 -1.70
N ILE A 176 -9.41 16.72 -1.09
CA ILE A 176 -8.56 15.69 -1.70
C ILE A 176 -9.43 14.55 -2.21
N ARG A 177 -9.48 14.36 -3.54
CA ARG A 177 -10.28 13.30 -4.18
C ARG A 177 -9.47 12.09 -4.64
N LYS A 178 -8.14 12.22 -4.73
CA LYS A 178 -7.26 11.13 -5.15
C LYS A 178 -6.64 10.49 -3.90
N VAL A 179 -7.22 9.39 -3.46
CA VAL A 179 -6.80 8.65 -2.26
C VAL A 179 -6.40 7.24 -2.69
N GLU A 180 -5.20 6.82 -2.30
CA GLU A 180 -4.73 5.44 -2.43
C GLU A 180 -4.42 4.89 -1.04
N PHE A 181 -4.79 3.63 -0.79
CA PHE A 181 -4.52 2.95 0.47
C PHE A 181 -3.31 2.02 0.32
N LEU A 182 -2.46 2.01 1.34
CA LEU A 182 -1.27 1.18 1.38
C LEU A 182 -1.18 0.44 2.72
N PRO A 183 -0.85 -0.87 2.73
CA PRO A 183 -0.63 -1.59 3.97
C PRO A 183 0.66 -1.09 4.63
N VAL A 184 0.56 -0.57 5.87
CA VAL A 184 1.72 -0.04 6.62
C VAL A 184 2.75 -1.15 6.85
N SER A 185 2.32 -2.30 7.31
CA SER A 185 3.21 -3.44 7.59
C SER A 185 4.02 -3.92 6.37
N LEU A 186 3.43 -3.86 5.17
CA LEU A 186 4.16 -4.18 3.94
C LEU A 186 5.19 -3.09 3.60
N ALA A 187 4.84 -1.82 3.78
CA ALA A 187 5.76 -0.71 3.52
C ALA A 187 6.96 -0.76 4.48
N GLU A 188 6.73 -1.04 5.75
CA GLU A 188 7.78 -1.25 6.76
C GLU A 188 8.67 -2.44 6.42
N ALA A 189 8.08 -3.58 6.08
CA ALA A 189 8.84 -4.78 5.69
C ALA A 189 9.74 -4.51 4.47
N LEU A 190 9.22 -3.84 3.44
CA LEU A 190 9.99 -3.49 2.24
C LEU A 190 11.13 -2.50 2.51
N TYR A 191 10.99 -1.68 3.55
CA TYR A 191 12.03 -0.74 3.96
C TYR A 191 13.09 -1.38 4.85
N LEU A 192 12.69 -2.26 5.78
CA LEU A 192 13.56 -2.85 6.80
C LEU A 192 14.29 -4.11 6.31
N ILE A 193 13.72 -4.84 5.34
CA ILE A 193 14.33 -6.05 4.80
C ILE A 193 15.23 -5.66 3.62
N PRO A 194 16.55 -5.89 3.71
CA PRO A 194 17.46 -5.64 2.60
C PRO A 194 17.06 -6.46 1.37
N SER A 195 17.18 -5.87 0.18
CA SER A 195 16.87 -6.53 -1.10
C SER A 195 17.81 -7.68 -1.48
N GLU A 196 18.81 -7.95 -0.66
CA GLU A 196 19.86 -8.98 -0.88
C GLU A 196 19.70 -10.23 0.01
N VAL A 197 18.51 -10.45 0.57
CA VAL A 197 18.20 -11.68 1.35
C VAL A 197 17.52 -12.72 0.50
#